data_563afd5ac9e07c5d42b7b85de5feeb5e
#
_entry.id   563afd5ac9e07c5d42b7b85de5feeb5e
#
_cell.length_a   1.000
_cell.length_b   1.000
_cell.length_c   1.000
_cell.angle_alpha   90.00
_cell.angle_beta   90.00
_cell.angle_gamma   90.00
#
_symmetry.space_group_name_H-M   'P 1'
#
loop_
_entity.id
_entity.type
_entity.pdbx_description
1 polymer ?
#
loop_
_entity_poly.entity_id
_entity_poly.type
_entity_poly.pdbx_seq_one_letter_code
_entity_poly.pdbx_strand_id
1 'polypeptide(L)' 'MGIWNEDGTTTPKAGDIITFNWDQNSQQNNGFADHIGIVESVSNGIIHTIEGNSNNQVRRNTYRIGHGNIRGFATPRYQ' A
#
# COMPACT_ATOMS: atom_id res chain seq x y z
N MET A 1 7.45 8.46 14.70
CA MET A 1 7.70 8.74 13.29
C MET A 1 8.07 7.46 12.58
N GLY A 2 7.63 7.29 11.39
CA GLY A 2 7.89 6.08 10.63
C GLY A 2 8.94 6.28 9.55
N ILE A 3 9.12 5.26 8.74
CA ILE A 3 9.98 5.29 7.56
C ILE A 3 9.07 5.31 6.35
N TRP A 4 9.28 6.27 5.47
CA TRP A 4 8.56 6.37 4.20
C TRP A 4 9.41 5.80 3.07
N ASN A 5 8.82 4.96 2.25
CA ASN A 5 9.46 4.40 1.07
C ASN A 5 8.59 4.67 -0.14
N GLU A 6 9.10 5.48 -1.06
CA GLU A 6 8.37 5.87 -2.26
C GLU A 6 8.40 4.81 -3.35
N ASP A 7 9.12 3.72 -3.15
CA ASP A 7 9.24 2.66 -4.14
C ASP A 7 8.10 1.65 -3.96
N GLY A 8 7.12 1.73 -4.86
CA GLY A 8 5.98 0.82 -4.83
C GLY A 8 6.32 -0.63 -5.16
N THR A 9 7.56 -0.92 -5.52
CA THR A 9 8.02 -2.28 -5.77
C THR A 9 8.64 -2.93 -4.55
N THR A 10 8.76 -2.19 -3.44
CA THR A 10 9.29 -2.70 -2.19
C THR A 10 8.37 -3.76 -1.59
N THR A 11 8.94 -4.76 -0.92
CA THR A 11 8.17 -5.74 -0.16
C THR A 11 7.82 -5.16 1.21
N PRO A 12 6.54 -4.89 1.47
CA PRO A 12 6.13 -4.38 2.78
C PRO A 12 6.01 -5.50 3.79
N LYS A 13 5.67 -5.14 5.01
CA LYS A 13 5.40 -6.11 6.07
C LYS A 13 4.10 -5.74 6.78
N ALA A 14 3.57 -6.68 7.55
CA ALA A 14 2.33 -6.47 8.28
C ALA A 14 2.45 -5.22 9.17
N GLY A 15 1.41 -4.40 9.15
CA GLY A 15 1.37 -3.15 9.89
C GLY A 15 1.85 -1.94 9.10
N ASP A 16 2.48 -2.14 7.95
CA ASP A 16 2.87 -1.02 7.10
C ASP A 16 1.63 -0.35 6.53
N ILE A 17 1.77 0.96 6.26
CA ILE A 17 0.75 1.72 5.53
C ILE A 17 1.10 1.65 4.06
N ILE A 18 0.13 1.29 3.23
CA ILE A 18 0.28 1.26 1.78
C ILE A 18 -0.50 2.42 1.18
N THR A 19 0.12 3.11 0.24
CA THR A 19 -0.52 4.24 -0.45
C THR A 19 -0.60 3.95 -1.93
N PHE A 20 -1.64 4.49 -2.55
CA PHE A 20 -1.95 4.24 -3.96
C PHE A 20 -2.14 5.55 -4.70
N ASN A 21 -1.79 5.54 -5.98
CA ASN A 21 -2.20 6.56 -6.93
C ASN A 21 -2.93 5.83 -8.06
N TRP A 22 -4.25 5.94 -8.09
CA TRP A 22 -5.07 5.22 -9.06
C TRP A 22 -4.99 5.84 -10.46
N ASP A 23 -4.50 7.08 -10.57
CA ASP A 23 -4.37 7.75 -11.86
C ASP A 23 -3.19 7.23 -12.70
N GLN A 24 -2.31 6.46 -12.08
CA GLN A 24 -1.17 5.88 -12.75
C GLN A 24 -1.09 4.40 -12.40
N ASN A 25 -0.98 3.54 -13.40
CA ASN A 25 -0.97 2.10 -13.17
C ASN A 25 0.33 1.43 -13.60
N SER A 26 1.43 2.15 -13.47
CA SER A 26 2.75 1.63 -13.81
C SER A 26 3.79 2.08 -12.80
N GLN A 27 4.79 1.27 -12.60
CA GLN A 27 5.93 1.65 -11.76
C GLN A 27 7.01 2.32 -12.63
N GLN A 28 7.75 3.26 -12.16
CA GLN A 28 7.58 3.88 -10.84
C GLN A 28 6.35 4.77 -10.81
N ASN A 29 5.54 4.66 -9.78
CA ASN A 29 4.37 5.51 -9.63
C ASN A 29 4.79 6.75 -8.85
N ASN A 30 4.83 7.90 -9.52
CA ASN A 30 5.35 9.16 -8.98
C ASN A 30 4.25 10.17 -8.67
N GLY A 31 2.99 9.81 -8.85
CA GLY A 31 1.89 10.73 -8.61
C GLY A 31 1.62 10.95 -7.14
N PHE A 32 0.59 11.79 -6.86
CA PHE A 32 0.14 11.99 -5.50
C PHE A 32 -0.68 10.78 -5.06
N ALA A 33 -0.49 10.34 -3.82
CA ALA A 33 -1.29 9.29 -3.25
C ALA A 33 -2.72 9.79 -3.03
N ASP A 34 -3.71 9.02 -3.52
CA ASP A 34 -5.13 9.37 -3.39
C ASP A 34 -5.92 8.29 -2.64
N HIS A 35 -5.26 7.25 -2.16
CA HIS A 35 -5.90 6.18 -1.41
C HIS A 35 -4.87 5.55 -0.47
N ILE A 36 -5.36 5.00 0.63
CA ILE A 36 -4.49 4.47 1.67
C ILE A 36 -5.12 3.19 2.26
N GLY A 37 -4.26 2.27 2.67
CA GLY A 37 -4.67 1.07 3.38
C GLY A 37 -3.60 0.64 4.37
N ILE A 38 -3.86 -0.46 5.04
CA ILE A 38 -2.91 -1.07 5.98
C ILE A 38 -2.59 -2.47 5.47
N VAL A 39 -1.30 -2.81 5.46
CA VAL A 39 -0.86 -4.14 5.08
C VAL A 39 -1.17 -5.10 6.22
N GLU A 40 -2.03 -6.09 5.96
CA GLU A 40 -2.37 -7.12 6.92
C GLU A 40 -1.31 -8.22 6.93
N SER A 41 -0.88 -8.64 5.75
CA SER A 41 0.14 -9.67 5.59
C SER A 41 0.69 -9.65 4.18
N VAL A 42 1.81 -10.32 3.98
CA VAL A 42 2.38 -10.55 2.65
C VAL A 42 2.77 -12.01 2.56
N SER A 43 2.33 -12.69 1.51
CA SER A 43 2.69 -14.08 1.29
C SER A 43 2.71 -14.39 -0.21
N ASN A 44 3.72 -15.14 -0.63
CA ASN A 44 3.87 -15.59 -2.02
C ASN A 44 3.82 -14.44 -3.04
N GLY A 45 4.38 -13.29 -2.68
CA GLY A 45 4.40 -12.13 -3.57
C GLY A 45 3.08 -11.36 -3.62
N ILE A 46 2.14 -11.67 -2.75
CA ILE A 46 0.84 -11.03 -2.69
C ILE A 46 0.71 -10.23 -1.39
N ILE A 47 0.36 -8.96 -1.53
CA ILE A 47 0.11 -8.06 -0.41
C ILE A 47 -1.37 -8.12 -0.07
N HIS A 48 -1.69 -8.47 1.16
CA HIS A 48 -3.07 -8.47 1.66
C HIS A 48 -3.27 -7.20 2.47
N THR A 49 -4.32 -6.44 2.12
CA THR A 49 -4.56 -5.13 2.73
C THR A 49 -5.93 -5.07 3.38
N ILE A 50 -6.05 -4.13 4.32
CA ILE A 50 -7.33 -3.70 4.88
C ILE A 50 -7.49 -2.24 4.51
N GLU A 51 -8.60 -1.90 3.84
CA GLU A 51 -8.83 -0.57 3.30
C GLU A 51 -10.23 -0.10 3.65
N GLY A 52 -10.32 1.19 3.98
CA GLY A 52 -11.62 1.85 4.08
C GLY A 52 -12.06 2.36 2.71
N ASN A 53 -13.36 2.51 2.50
CA ASN A 53 -13.88 3.09 1.28
C ASN A 53 -14.94 4.17 1.56
N SER A 54 -15.42 4.80 0.49
CA SER A 54 -16.32 5.95 0.61
C SER A 54 -17.69 5.60 1.21
N ASN A 55 -18.02 4.33 1.34
CA ASN A 55 -19.27 3.89 1.95
C ASN A 55 -19.10 3.48 3.41
N ASN A 56 -18.01 3.88 4.04
CA ASN A 56 -17.67 3.54 5.43
C ASN A 56 -17.57 2.03 5.65
N GLN A 57 -17.21 1.30 4.62
CA GLN A 57 -16.99 -0.14 4.71
C GLN A 57 -15.51 -0.42 4.72
N VAL A 58 -15.12 -1.39 5.52
CA VAL A 58 -13.76 -1.90 5.52
C VAL A 58 -13.72 -3.11 4.59
N ARG A 59 -12.73 -3.14 3.70
CA ARG A 59 -12.55 -4.22 2.75
C ARG A 59 -11.16 -4.78 2.81
N ARG A 60 -11.05 -6.07 2.58
CA ARG A 60 -9.76 -6.73 2.36
C ARG A 60 -9.53 -6.87 0.88
N ASN A 61 -8.35 -6.46 0.45
CA ASN A 61 -7.95 -6.55 -0.95
C ASN A 61 -6.59 -7.22 -1.06
N THR A 62 -6.22 -7.59 -2.28
CA THR A 62 -4.92 -8.19 -2.56
C THR A 62 -4.30 -7.51 -3.76
N TYR A 63 -2.97 -7.37 -3.70
CA TYR A 63 -2.18 -6.79 -4.79
C TYR A 63 -0.88 -7.56 -4.93
N ARG A 64 -0.40 -7.69 -6.15
CA ARG A 64 0.94 -8.23 -6.37
C ARG A 64 1.98 -7.19 -5.93
N ILE A 65 3.10 -7.65 -5.41
CA ILE A 65 4.25 -6.78 -5.18
C ILE A 65 4.63 -6.14 -6.51
N GLY A 66 4.80 -4.82 -6.52
CA GLY A 66 5.08 -4.08 -7.76
C GLY A 66 3.86 -3.68 -8.56
N HIS A 67 2.64 -3.90 -8.03
CA HIS A 67 1.41 -3.46 -8.70
C HIS A 67 1.51 -1.99 -9.06
N GLY A 68 1.10 -1.64 -10.29
CA GLY A 68 1.36 -0.31 -10.85
C GLY A 68 0.70 0.85 -10.11
N ASN A 69 -0.40 0.61 -9.40
CA ASN A 69 -1.09 1.67 -8.66
C ASN A 69 -0.48 1.95 -7.28
N ILE A 70 0.47 1.13 -6.82
CA ILE A 70 1.10 1.35 -5.51
C ILE A 70 2.03 2.54 -5.61
N ARG A 71 1.77 3.56 -4.77
CA ARG A 71 2.62 4.76 -4.71
C ARG A 71 3.81 4.57 -3.78
N GLY A 72 3.60 3.90 -2.67
CA GLY A 72 4.68 3.64 -1.72
C GLY A 72 4.15 3.13 -0.40
N PHE A 73 5.06 2.97 0.54
CA PHE A 73 4.76 2.40 1.85
C PHE A 73 5.33 3.27 2.95
N ALA A 74 4.69 3.26 4.10
CA ALA A 74 5.23 3.86 5.31
C ALA A 74 5.22 2.79 6.41
N THR A 75 6.30 2.72 7.15
CA THR A 75 6.41 1.82 8.30
C THR A 75 6.30 2.67 9.57
N PRO A 76 5.14 2.67 10.24
CA PRO A 76 5.02 3.41 11.49
C PRO A 76 5.96 2.82 12.55
N ARG A 77 6.40 3.68 13.44
CA ARG A 77 7.21 3.21 14.57
C ARG A 77 6.26 2.83 15.69
N TYR A 78 6.08 1.54 15.87
CA TYR A 78 5.28 1.01 16.96
C TYR A 78 6.09 0.91 18.23
N GLN A 79 5.41 1.11 19.35
CA GLN A 79 6.05 0.99 20.67
C GLN A 79 5.30 0.00 21.54
#